data_250e7a02475b1ea5f8b4a77428ebe048
#
_entry.id   250e7a02475b1ea5f8b4a77428ebe048
#
_cell.length_a   1.000
_cell.length_b   1.000
_cell.length_c   1.000
_cell.angle_alpha   90.00
_cell.angle_beta   90.00
_cell.angle_gamma   90.00
#
_symmetry.space_group_name_H-M   'P 1'
#
loop_
_entity.id
_entity.type
_entity.pdbx_description
1 polymer ?
#
loop_
_entity_poly.entity_id
_entity_poly.type
_entity_poly.pdbx_seq_one_letter_code
_entity_poly.pdbx_strand_id
1 'polypeptide(L)'
;MVEFSASGTPLTRNDVDEVLDLIGAEESALWAVLAVETSGSGFLPDRRSKILFERHYFHRLTEGRFDDEYPNISAKSAGGYGAAGAHQYDRLNIALKLNEAAALQSASWGLGQIMGSHFAKLGYATPVEMVETFARSEGEQLTAIAKFLIAEGLVDVIREKNWAHFARVYNGPNYAINRYDEKLASYYER
;
A
#
# COMPACT_ATOMS: atom_id res chain seq x y z
N MET A 1 19.39 -9.72 -4.71
CA MET A 1 19.29 -8.34 -4.16
C MET A 1 18.05 -7.74 -4.76
N VAL A 2 17.14 -7.22 -3.95
CA VAL A 2 15.85 -6.66 -4.41
C VAL A 2 16.10 -5.34 -5.15
N GLU A 3 15.49 -5.18 -6.32
CA GLU A 3 15.54 -3.92 -7.07
C GLU A 3 14.39 -3.00 -6.66
N PHE A 4 14.68 -1.90 -5.99
CA PHE A 4 13.68 -0.92 -5.52
C PHE A 4 13.38 0.18 -6.54
N SER A 5 14.15 0.29 -7.58
CA SER A 5 13.98 1.24 -8.68
C SER A 5 14.05 0.54 -10.02
N ALA A 6 13.05 0.78 -10.85
CA ALA A 6 12.99 0.32 -12.23
C ALA A 6 12.57 1.49 -13.12
N SER A 7 11.71 1.29 -14.10
CA SER A 7 11.21 2.37 -14.96
C SER A 7 10.44 3.46 -14.21
N GLY A 8 9.73 3.10 -13.13
CA GLY A 8 8.97 4.03 -12.30
C GLY A 8 8.02 4.92 -13.11
N THR A 9 7.36 4.35 -14.13
CA THR A 9 6.52 5.14 -15.03
C THR A 9 5.26 5.63 -14.34
N PRO A 10 4.82 6.87 -14.62
CA PRO A 10 3.57 7.40 -14.10
C PRO A 10 2.36 6.63 -14.60
N LEU A 11 1.24 6.81 -13.91
CA LEU A 11 -0.06 6.29 -14.31
C LEU A 11 -0.47 6.82 -15.68
N THR A 12 -0.97 5.93 -16.53
CA THR A 12 -1.49 6.26 -17.86
C THR A 12 -3.00 6.09 -17.91
N ARG A 13 -3.64 6.64 -18.93
CA ARG A 13 -5.08 6.42 -19.17
C ARG A 13 -5.39 4.94 -19.38
N ASN A 14 -4.54 4.24 -20.13
CA ASN A 14 -4.72 2.81 -20.38
C ASN A 14 -4.73 1.98 -19.09
N ASP A 15 -3.85 2.30 -18.13
CA ASP A 15 -3.81 1.62 -16.82
C ASP A 15 -5.13 1.80 -16.06
N VAL A 16 -5.70 3.01 -16.14
CA VAL A 16 -7.00 3.31 -15.51
C VAL A 16 -8.12 2.52 -16.18
N ASP A 17 -8.16 2.51 -17.52
CA ASP A 17 -9.19 1.79 -18.30
C ASP A 17 -9.14 0.28 -18.02
N GLU A 18 -7.94 -0.32 -17.98
CA GLU A 18 -7.75 -1.73 -17.66
C GLU A 18 -8.27 -2.07 -16.25
N VAL A 19 -8.03 -1.20 -15.26
CA VAL A 19 -8.52 -1.40 -13.90
C VAL A 19 -10.03 -1.21 -13.81
N LEU A 20 -10.61 -0.23 -14.52
CA LEU A 20 -12.06 -0.04 -14.57
C LEU A 20 -12.76 -1.26 -15.18
N ASP A 21 -12.20 -1.82 -16.27
CA ASP A 21 -12.71 -3.07 -16.88
C ASP A 21 -12.62 -4.24 -15.88
N LEU A 22 -11.54 -4.33 -15.11
CA LEU A 22 -11.32 -5.39 -14.13
C LEU A 22 -12.32 -5.35 -12.97
N ILE A 23 -12.59 -4.16 -12.42
CA ILE A 23 -13.48 -4.00 -11.27
C ILE A 23 -14.91 -3.65 -11.65
N GLY A 24 -15.18 -3.21 -12.89
CA GLY A 24 -16.50 -2.82 -13.39
C GLY A 24 -17.16 -1.71 -12.56
N ALA A 25 -16.37 -0.79 -12.04
CA ALA A 25 -16.84 0.37 -11.27
C ALA A 25 -16.84 1.63 -12.15
N GLU A 26 -17.57 2.66 -11.70
CA GLU A 26 -17.51 3.98 -12.33
C GLU A 26 -16.15 4.63 -12.11
N GLU A 27 -15.65 5.36 -13.10
CA GLU A 27 -14.34 6.03 -13.01
C GLU A 27 -14.29 7.03 -11.84
N SER A 28 -15.36 7.79 -11.60
CA SER A 28 -15.48 8.70 -10.45
C SER A 28 -15.35 7.98 -9.11
N ALA A 29 -15.84 6.75 -9.00
CA ALA A 29 -15.72 5.95 -7.79
C ALA A 29 -14.27 5.47 -7.56
N LEU A 30 -13.57 5.06 -8.61
CA LEU A 30 -12.14 4.74 -8.55
C LEU A 30 -11.32 5.97 -8.12
N TRP A 31 -11.57 7.14 -8.74
CA TRP A 31 -10.86 8.37 -8.38
C TRP A 31 -11.16 8.83 -6.95
N ALA A 32 -12.38 8.64 -6.45
CA ALA A 32 -12.70 8.93 -5.06
C ALA A 32 -11.85 8.08 -4.09
N VAL A 33 -11.72 6.78 -4.36
CA VAL A 33 -10.86 5.89 -3.57
C VAL A 33 -9.41 6.34 -3.64
N LEU A 34 -8.88 6.59 -4.84
CA LEU A 34 -7.49 7.03 -5.00
C LEU A 34 -7.23 8.36 -4.31
N ALA A 35 -8.14 9.34 -4.42
CA ALA A 35 -7.97 10.65 -3.81
C ALA A 35 -7.92 10.61 -2.28
N VAL A 36 -8.60 9.66 -1.65
CA VAL A 36 -8.63 9.50 -0.20
C VAL A 36 -7.49 8.63 0.31
N GLU A 37 -7.16 7.56 -0.40
CA GLU A 37 -6.22 6.53 0.06
C GLU A 37 -4.79 6.77 -0.44
N THR A 38 -4.59 7.65 -1.42
CA THR A 38 -3.26 7.93 -1.95
C THR A 38 -2.79 9.34 -1.58
N SER A 39 -1.50 9.49 -1.37
CA SER A 39 -0.87 10.79 -1.12
C SER A 39 -0.24 11.39 -2.38
N GLY A 40 -0.92 11.28 -3.52
CA GLY A 40 -0.42 11.66 -4.84
C GLY A 40 0.36 10.53 -5.52
N SER A 41 1.57 10.78 -6.07
CA SER A 41 2.37 9.76 -6.77
C SER A 41 2.73 8.56 -5.89
N GLY A 42 2.78 7.38 -6.47
CA GLY A 42 3.28 6.14 -5.86
C GLY A 42 4.80 6.06 -5.77
N PHE A 43 5.52 7.02 -6.35
CA PHE A 43 6.97 7.09 -6.36
C PHE A 43 7.53 8.29 -5.61
N LEU A 44 8.74 8.12 -5.09
CA LEU A 44 9.60 9.19 -4.62
C LEU A 44 10.27 9.91 -5.81
N PRO A 45 10.87 11.10 -5.60
CA PRO A 45 11.59 11.80 -6.67
C PRO A 45 12.74 10.99 -7.30
N ASP A 46 13.31 10.05 -6.56
CA ASP A 46 14.38 9.16 -7.02
C ASP A 46 13.87 7.88 -7.70
N ARG A 47 12.57 7.82 -8.00
CA ARG A 47 11.87 6.72 -8.68
C ARG A 47 11.74 5.41 -7.88
N ARG A 48 12.13 5.39 -6.63
CA ARG A 48 11.76 4.29 -5.74
C ARG A 48 10.30 4.40 -5.35
N SER A 49 9.61 3.28 -5.17
CA SER A 49 8.24 3.29 -4.63
C SER A 49 8.17 4.01 -3.30
N LYS A 50 7.11 4.78 -3.03
CA LYS A 50 6.86 5.28 -1.68
C LYS A 50 6.64 4.12 -0.73
N ILE A 51 7.22 4.20 0.46
CA ILE A 51 7.05 3.19 1.50
C ILE A 51 6.82 3.83 2.87
N LEU A 52 6.16 3.05 3.74
CA LEU A 52 6.16 3.27 5.18
C LEU A 52 6.54 1.96 5.85
N PHE A 53 7.63 1.95 6.59
CA PHE A 53 8.11 0.76 7.29
C PHE A 53 7.47 0.64 8.68
N GLU A 54 6.82 -0.49 8.93
CA GLU A 54 6.04 -0.78 10.14
C GLU A 54 6.80 -1.72 11.08
N ARG A 55 7.50 -1.17 12.08
CA ARG A 55 8.32 -1.94 13.02
C ARG A 55 7.56 -3.03 13.78
N HIS A 56 6.25 -2.84 14.03
CA HIS A 56 5.44 -3.82 14.74
C HIS A 56 5.06 -5.02 13.86
N TYR A 57 5.02 -4.84 12.54
CA TYR A 57 4.92 -5.96 11.61
C TYR A 57 6.21 -6.75 11.59
N PHE A 58 7.37 -6.08 11.56
CA PHE A 58 8.68 -6.75 11.60
C PHE A 58 8.87 -7.52 12.90
N HIS A 59 8.54 -6.93 14.05
CA HIS A 59 8.48 -7.62 15.34
C HIS A 59 7.66 -8.91 15.25
N ARG A 60 6.42 -8.84 14.76
CA ARG A 60 5.52 -9.99 14.66
C ARG A 60 6.07 -11.08 13.76
N LEU A 61 6.61 -10.72 12.59
CA LEU A 61 7.14 -11.66 11.61
C LEU A 61 8.48 -12.29 12.02
N THR A 62 9.20 -11.66 12.94
CA THR A 62 10.48 -12.16 13.49
C THR A 62 10.37 -12.61 14.94
N GLU A 63 9.14 -12.66 15.48
CA GLU A 63 8.86 -13.08 16.87
C GLU A 63 9.64 -12.27 17.92
N GLY A 64 9.85 -10.97 17.63
CA GLY A 64 10.55 -10.04 18.53
C GLY A 64 12.05 -10.26 18.65
N ARG A 65 12.63 -11.11 17.81
CA ARG A 65 14.06 -11.48 17.87
C ARG A 65 15.03 -10.29 17.89
N PHE A 66 14.62 -9.18 17.30
CA PHE A 66 15.48 -8.01 17.09
C PHE A 66 15.08 -6.79 17.93
N ASP A 67 14.14 -6.93 18.86
CA ASP A 67 13.58 -5.81 19.62
C ASP A 67 14.62 -5.08 20.47
N ASP A 68 15.48 -5.82 21.16
CA ASP A 68 16.47 -5.25 22.08
C ASP A 68 17.61 -4.54 21.34
N GLU A 69 18.06 -5.13 20.23
CA GLU A 69 19.22 -4.60 19.49
C GLU A 69 18.80 -3.51 18.48
N TYR A 70 17.57 -3.62 17.90
CA TYR A 70 17.08 -2.73 16.86
C TYR A 70 15.67 -2.18 17.19
N PRO A 71 15.46 -1.44 18.30
CA PRO A 71 14.12 -1.01 18.75
C PRO A 71 13.39 -0.06 17.76
N ASN A 72 14.13 0.60 16.86
CA ASN A 72 13.56 1.41 15.80
C ASN A 72 13.08 0.59 14.60
N ILE A 73 13.53 -0.66 14.47
CA ILE A 73 13.23 -1.58 13.37
C ILE A 73 12.24 -2.66 13.80
N SER A 74 12.36 -3.14 15.06
CA SER A 74 11.52 -4.17 15.64
C SER A 74 11.01 -3.70 17.00
N ALA A 75 9.70 -3.59 17.15
CA ALA A 75 9.07 -3.29 18.43
C ALA A 75 7.59 -3.70 18.41
N LYS A 76 7.10 -4.18 19.56
CA LYS A 76 5.71 -4.64 19.71
C LYS A 76 4.67 -3.56 19.40
N SER A 77 4.98 -2.29 19.69
CA SER A 77 4.07 -1.16 19.46
C SER A 77 4.26 -0.54 18.10
N ALA A 78 3.16 -0.18 17.46
CA ALA A 78 3.16 0.65 16.25
C ALA A 78 3.77 2.05 16.50
N GLY A 79 4.04 2.79 15.43
CA GLY A 79 4.63 4.13 15.53
C GLY A 79 6.17 4.12 15.45
N GLY A 80 6.78 5.24 15.83
CA GLY A 80 8.24 5.42 15.69
C GLY A 80 8.68 5.48 14.23
N TYR A 81 7.84 6.05 13.34
CA TYR A 81 8.07 6.05 11.89
C TYR A 81 9.29 6.88 11.47
N GLY A 82 9.70 7.86 12.28
CA GLY A 82 10.77 8.78 11.90
C GLY A 82 10.38 9.70 10.74
N ALA A 83 11.37 10.13 9.96
CA ALA A 83 11.15 10.97 8.80
C ALA A 83 10.51 10.19 7.64
N ALA A 84 9.60 10.85 6.92
CA ALA A 84 8.94 10.29 5.73
C ALA A 84 9.86 10.30 4.50
N GLY A 85 9.39 9.70 3.41
CA GLY A 85 10.08 9.70 2.12
C GLY A 85 11.28 8.75 2.08
N ALA A 86 12.38 9.19 1.49
CA ALA A 86 13.57 8.37 1.27
C ALA A 86 14.17 7.78 2.57
N HIS A 87 13.98 8.46 3.71
CA HIS A 87 14.44 7.98 5.04
C HIS A 87 13.78 6.68 5.48
N GLN A 88 12.62 6.32 4.93
CA GLN A 88 12.00 5.02 5.21
C GLN A 88 12.84 3.85 4.67
N TYR A 89 13.59 4.09 3.58
CA TYR A 89 14.52 3.10 3.04
C TYR A 89 15.74 2.85 3.93
N ASP A 90 16.15 3.82 4.76
CA ASP A 90 17.24 3.59 5.73
C ASP A 90 16.84 2.51 6.74
N ARG A 91 15.60 2.57 7.23
CA ARG A 91 15.02 1.56 8.13
C ARG A 91 14.84 0.22 7.44
N LEU A 92 14.27 0.24 6.23
CA LEU A 92 14.08 -0.96 5.42
C LEU A 92 15.42 -1.66 5.15
N ASN A 93 16.48 -0.92 4.80
CA ASN A 93 17.80 -1.45 4.53
C ASN A 93 18.46 -2.15 5.74
N ILE A 94 18.18 -1.66 6.95
CA ILE A 94 18.59 -2.36 8.19
C ILE A 94 17.78 -3.66 8.31
N ALA A 95 16.47 -3.60 8.19
CA ALA A 95 15.59 -4.76 8.30
C ALA A 95 15.93 -5.86 7.27
N LEU A 96 16.26 -5.49 6.03
CA LEU A 96 16.66 -6.43 4.96
C LEU A 96 17.88 -7.26 5.33
N LYS A 97 18.86 -6.66 6.02
CA LYS A 97 20.06 -7.37 6.49
C LYS A 97 19.75 -8.37 7.60
N LEU A 98 18.69 -8.12 8.37
CA LEU A 98 18.26 -8.98 9.47
C LEU A 98 17.37 -10.13 8.98
N ASN A 99 16.37 -9.82 8.17
CA ASN A 99 15.47 -10.80 7.54
C ASN A 99 14.78 -10.16 6.33
N GLU A 100 15.22 -10.51 5.12
CA GLU A 100 14.72 -9.94 3.86
C GLU A 100 13.21 -10.12 3.69
N ALA A 101 12.71 -11.35 3.86
CA ALA A 101 11.30 -11.64 3.64
C ALA A 101 10.40 -10.89 4.65
N ALA A 102 10.78 -10.86 5.93
CA ALA A 102 10.06 -10.11 6.95
C ALA A 102 10.13 -8.60 6.70
N ALA A 103 11.26 -8.07 6.24
CA ALA A 103 11.45 -6.66 5.94
C ALA A 103 10.51 -6.17 4.85
N LEU A 104 10.45 -6.88 3.71
CA LEU A 104 9.57 -6.53 2.58
C LEU A 104 8.08 -6.61 2.96
N GLN A 105 7.71 -7.60 3.77
CA GLN A 105 6.35 -7.77 4.25
C GLN A 105 5.94 -6.73 5.31
N SER A 106 6.92 -6.10 5.96
CA SER A 106 6.70 -5.11 7.03
C SER A 106 6.60 -3.67 6.53
N ALA A 107 6.69 -3.43 5.24
CA ALA A 107 6.47 -2.11 4.67
C ALA A 107 5.17 -2.07 3.88
N SER A 108 4.52 -0.91 3.85
CA SER A 108 3.51 -0.58 2.86
C SER A 108 4.17 0.05 1.65
N TRP A 109 3.61 -0.19 0.44
CA TRP A 109 4.27 0.07 -0.82
C TRP A 109 3.40 0.85 -1.81
N GLY A 110 4.02 1.79 -2.50
CA GLY A 110 3.51 2.43 -3.71
C GLY A 110 2.28 3.31 -3.51
N LEU A 111 1.51 3.46 -4.58
CA LEU A 111 0.36 4.36 -4.69
C LEU A 111 -0.69 4.10 -3.60
N GLY A 112 -1.11 2.86 -3.43
CA GLY A 112 -2.15 2.45 -2.47
C GLY A 112 -1.61 2.11 -1.08
N GLN A 113 -0.33 2.29 -0.81
CA GLN A 113 0.31 1.91 0.47
C GLN A 113 -0.07 0.49 0.93
N ILE A 114 -0.04 -0.46 -0.01
CA ILE A 114 -0.40 -1.84 0.27
C ILE A 114 0.73 -2.53 1.03
N MET A 115 0.38 -3.19 2.15
CA MET A 115 1.35 -3.93 2.94
C MET A 115 1.96 -5.08 2.14
N GLY A 116 3.29 -5.22 2.20
CA GLY A 116 4.00 -6.32 1.55
C GLY A 116 3.56 -7.70 2.02
N SER A 117 2.99 -7.81 3.21
CA SER A 117 2.40 -9.06 3.73
C SER A 117 1.20 -9.57 2.93
N HIS A 118 0.61 -8.74 2.07
CA HIS A 118 -0.49 -9.14 1.19
C HIS A 118 -0.05 -9.76 -0.14
N PHE A 119 1.26 -9.93 -0.38
CA PHE A 119 1.79 -10.41 -1.65
C PHE A 119 1.06 -11.66 -2.19
N ALA A 120 0.88 -12.68 -1.36
CA ALA A 120 0.20 -13.92 -1.76
C ALA A 120 -1.29 -13.70 -2.06
N LYS A 121 -1.98 -12.86 -1.27
CA LYS A 121 -3.38 -12.49 -1.49
C LYS A 121 -3.56 -11.79 -2.85
N LEU A 122 -2.57 -11.02 -3.29
CA LEU A 122 -2.56 -10.29 -4.57
C LEU A 122 -2.07 -11.15 -5.75
N GLY A 123 -1.73 -12.42 -5.51
CA GLY A 123 -1.31 -13.36 -6.54
C GLY A 123 0.18 -13.32 -6.89
N TYR A 124 1.01 -12.68 -6.07
CA TYR A 124 2.47 -12.74 -6.22
C TYR A 124 3.03 -13.96 -5.51
N ALA A 125 4.03 -14.62 -6.12
CA ALA A 125 4.67 -15.78 -5.53
C ALA A 125 5.55 -15.43 -4.31
N THR A 126 6.13 -14.24 -4.30
CA THR A 126 7.01 -13.76 -3.24
C THR A 126 6.81 -12.26 -2.96
N PRO A 127 7.15 -11.78 -1.75
CA PRO A 127 7.17 -10.33 -1.50
C PRO A 127 8.19 -9.58 -2.37
N VAL A 128 9.25 -10.23 -2.82
CA VAL A 128 10.23 -9.67 -3.76
C VAL A 128 9.57 -9.38 -5.10
N GLU A 129 8.87 -10.36 -5.68
CA GLU A 129 8.14 -10.20 -6.94
C GLU A 129 7.14 -9.03 -6.88
N MET A 130 6.37 -8.92 -5.79
CA MET A 130 5.44 -7.80 -5.60
C MET A 130 6.18 -6.45 -5.64
N VAL A 131 7.27 -6.32 -4.88
CA VAL A 131 8.02 -5.06 -4.76
C VAL A 131 8.68 -4.68 -6.08
N GLU A 132 9.28 -5.62 -6.80
CA GLU A 132 9.89 -5.39 -8.11
C GLU A 132 8.84 -5.05 -9.17
N THR A 133 7.65 -5.64 -9.09
CA THR A 133 6.52 -5.26 -9.95
C THR A 133 6.10 -3.82 -9.67
N PHE A 134 5.95 -3.43 -8.40
CA PHE A 134 5.59 -2.07 -8.02
C PHE A 134 6.63 -1.03 -8.45
N ALA A 135 7.91 -1.40 -8.55
CA ALA A 135 8.96 -0.50 -9.02
C ALA A 135 8.84 -0.16 -10.51
N ARG A 136 8.08 -0.91 -11.31
CA ARG A 136 7.93 -0.70 -12.76
C ARG A 136 7.05 0.48 -13.11
N SER A 137 5.85 0.58 -12.51
CA SER A 137 4.89 1.63 -12.86
C SER A 137 3.82 1.86 -11.78
N GLU A 138 3.20 3.04 -11.82
CA GLU A 138 1.97 3.30 -11.06
C GLU A 138 0.78 2.48 -11.58
N GLY A 139 0.78 2.05 -12.85
CA GLY A 139 -0.21 1.12 -13.40
C GLY A 139 -0.18 -0.23 -12.70
N GLU A 140 1.00 -0.80 -12.48
CA GLU A 140 1.15 -2.04 -11.70
C GLU A 140 0.69 -1.87 -10.25
N GLN A 141 0.97 -0.71 -9.65
CA GLN A 141 0.50 -0.38 -8.30
C GLN A 141 -1.03 -0.21 -8.26
N LEU A 142 -1.63 0.40 -9.28
CA LEU A 142 -3.09 0.53 -9.42
C LEU A 142 -3.76 -0.84 -9.61
N THR A 143 -3.17 -1.70 -10.44
CA THR A 143 -3.63 -3.09 -10.61
C THR A 143 -3.61 -3.85 -9.28
N ALA A 144 -2.60 -3.64 -8.46
CA ALA A 144 -2.54 -4.25 -7.13
C ALA A 144 -3.63 -3.71 -6.19
N ILE A 145 -3.98 -2.40 -6.27
CA ILE A 145 -5.13 -1.84 -5.55
C ILE A 145 -6.41 -2.56 -5.99
N ALA A 146 -6.64 -2.72 -7.31
CA ALA A 146 -7.81 -3.43 -7.82
C ALA A 146 -7.88 -4.88 -7.31
N LYS A 147 -6.77 -5.62 -7.36
CA LYS A 147 -6.66 -6.97 -6.80
C LYS A 147 -6.97 -7.01 -5.30
N PHE A 148 -6.50 -6.01 -4.55
CA PHE A 148 -6.80 -5.88 -3.12
C PHE A 148 -8.30 -5.66 -2.88
N LEU A 149 -8.93 -4.76 -3.63
CA LEU A 149 -10.37 -4.50 -3.54
C LEU A 149 -11.19 -5.75 -3.86
N ILE A 150 -10.79 -6.53 -4.86
CA ILE A 150 -11.43 -7.80 -5.20
C ILE A 150 -11.27 -8.81 -4.05
N ALA A 151 -10.05 -8.96 -3.52
CA ALA A 151 -9.75 -9.91 -2.47
C ALA A 151 -10.43 -9.61 -1.13
N GLU A 152 -10.72 -8.33 -0.85
CA GLU A 152 -11.47 -7.88 0.33
C GLU A 152 -12.99 -7.82 0.09
N GLY A 153 -13.49 -8.16 -1.11
CA GLY A 153 -14.92 -8.09 -1.42
C GLY A 153 -15.47 -6.68 -1.51
N LEU A 154 -14.61 -5.70 -1.79
CA LEU A 154 -14.97 -4.27 -1.79
C LEU A 154 -15.46 -3.76 -3.14
N VAL A 155 -15.40 -4.56 -4.19
CA VAL A 155 -15.79 -4.13 -5.55
C VAL A 155 -17.26 -3.74 -5.60
N ASP A 156 -18.16 -4.59 -5.11
CA ASP A 156 -19.58 -4.27 -5.07
C ASP A 156 -19.90 -3.10 -4.16
N VAL A 157 -19.18 -2.99 -3.04
CA VAL A 157 -19.29 -1.88 -2.09
C VAL A 157 -18.98 -0.52 -2.76
N ILE A 158 -17.97 -0.48 -3.65
CA ILE A 158 -17.61 0.70 -4.43
C ILE A 158 -18.68 0.99 -5.50
N ARG A 159 -19.15 -0.04 -6.21
CA ARG A 159 -20.22 0.10 -7.23
C ARG A 159 -21.50 0.65 -6.63
N GLU A 160 -21.84 0.22 -5.43
CA GLU A 160 -23.02 0.67 -4.68
C GLU A 160 -22.80 2.01 -3.96
N LYS A 161 -21.57 2.55 -4.00
CA LYS A 161 -21.17 3.80 -3.30
C LYS A 161 -21.43 3.74 -1.80
N ASN A 162 -21.31 2.55 -1.20
CA ASN A 162 -21.44 2.36 0.25
C ASN A 162 -20.15 2.76 0.96
N TRP A 163 -19.90 4.07 0.99
CA TRP A 163 -18.65 4.63 1.48
C TRP A 163 -18.37 4.34 2.95
N ALA A 164 -19.41 4.25 3.78
CA ALA A 164 -19.25 3.89 5.20
C ALA A 164 -18.75 2.45 5.37
N HIS A 165 -19.29 1.51 4.59
CA HIS A 165 -18.80 0.13 4.59
C HIS A 165 -17.39 0.04 4.07
N PHE A 166 -17.10 0.72 2.94
CA PHE A 166 -15.76 0.78 2.36
C PHE A 166 -14.74 1.27 3.38
N ALA A 167 -14.98 2.45 3.98
CA ALA A 167 -14.10 3.04 4.96
C ALA A 167 -13.88 2.15 6.19
N ARG A 168 -14.93 1.45 6.65
CA ARG A 168 -14.82 0.52 7.77
C ARG A 168 -13.88 -0.66 7.46
N VAL A 169 -13.96 -1.23 6.27
CA VAL A 169 -13.13 -2.37 5.87
C VAL A 169 -11.70 -1.93 5.55
N TYR A 170 -11.57 -0.86 4.78
CA TYR A 170 -10.27 -0.39 4.28
C TYR A 170 -9.44 0.33 5.37
N ASN A 171 -10.07 1.25 6.11
CA ASN A 171 -9.37 2.08 7.12
C ASN A 171 -9.57 1.58 8.57
N GLY A 172 -10.38 0.52 8.75
CA GLY A 172 -10.65 -0.07 10.05
C GLY A 172 -11.80 0.60 10.82
N PRO A 173 -12.14 0.09 12.03
CA PRO A 173 -13.34 0.47 12.77
C PRO A 173 -13.38 1.94 13.20
N ASN A 174 -12.23 2.60 13.27
CA ASN A 174 -12.10 3.99 13.68
C ASN A 174 -12.17 5.00 12.51
N TYR A 175 -12.58 4.57 11.31
CA TYR A 175 -12.64 5.38 10.10
C TYR A 175 -13.39 6.71 10.27
N ALA A 176 -14.43 6.74 11.12
CA ALA A 176 -15.25 7.91 11.36
C ALA A 176 -14.48 9.07 12.05
N ILE A 177 -13.42 8.78 12.81
CA ILE A 177 -12.57 9.81 13.43
C ILE A 177 -11.95 10.72 12.37
N ASN A 178 -11.55 10.15 11.24
CA ASN A 178 -10.94 10.86 10.12
C ASN A 178 -11.94 11.19 8.99
N ARG A 179 -13.23 10.87 9.19
CA ARG A 179 -14.33 11.11 8.25
C ARG A 179 -14.02 10.57 6.84
N TYR A 180 -13.50 9.36 6.76
CA TYR A 180 -13.10 8.74 5.49
C TYR A 180 -14.28 8.54 4.54
N ASP A 181 -15.43 8.12 5.05
CA ASP A 181 -16.68 7.95 4.31
C ASP A 181 -17.20 9.27 3.71
N GLU A 182 -17.16 10.35 4.47
CA GLU A 182 -17.58 11.67 3.98
C GLU A 182 -16.60 12.22 2.92
N LYS A 183 -15.31 11.98 3.08
CA LYS A 183 -14.29 12.34 2.08
C LYS A 183 -14.52 11.59 0.78
N LEU A 184 -14.73 10.28 0.83
CA LEU A 184 -15.02 9.45 -0.34
C LEU A 184 -16.25 9.95 -1.09
N ALA A 185 -17.37 10.19 -0.39
CA ALA A 185 -18.58 10.75 -0.97
C ALA A 185 -18.32 12.11 -1.65
N SER A 186 -17.60 13.01 -0.98
CA SER A 186 -17.28 14.33 -1.51
C SER A 186 -16.38 14.28 -2.76
N TYR A 187 -15.45 13.34 -2.83
CA TYR A 187 -14.60 13.17 -4.02
C TYR A 187 -15.37 12.54 -5.18
N TYR A 188 -16.31 11.63 -4.90
CA TYR A 188 -17.15 11.01 -5.92
C TYR A 188 -18.08 12.02 -6.61
N GLU A 189 -18.57 13.04 -5.91
CA GLU A 189 -19.50 14.07 -6.42
C GLU A 189 -18.81 15.20 -7.23
N ARG A 190 -17.49 15.20 -7.33
CA ARG A 190 -16.69 16.22 -8.06
C ARG A 190 -16.42 15.84 -9.50
#